data_a6a9fe070ce0e3a19ab30597d3119a69
#
_entry.id   a6a9fe070ce0e3a19ab30597d3119a69
#
_cell.length_a   1.000
_cell.length_b   1.000
_cell.length_c   1.000
_cell.angle_alpha   90.00
_cell.angle_beta   90.00
_cell.angle_gamma   90.00
#
_symmetry.space_group_name_H-M   'P 1'
#
loop_
_entity.id
_entity.type
_entity.pdbx_description
1 polymer ?
#
loop_
_entity_poly.entity_id
_entity_poly.type
_entity_poly.pdbx_seq_one_letter_code
_entity_poly.pdbx_strand_id
1 'polypeptide(L)'
;MSRRRKLRTLLICFIASVALTIGVAKWVCSQQLAEDFAPKIVLNQVGYRANWDKVAFLLNAEDNAPITTNVIDRQSGKTVATIQPGPAELDEQSRDRIQTLDFSNFKRSGEYYLQAGDLKSVPFQIGQDIYQDTFTKLLRTYYLQRCGVAIFDPITGIYHPPCHLKDAVIAHDDAFHKAGDTVQSQGGWHDAGDYGKYVATTTVTIGSLFSLYEQYPQNFTDDQLDIPESGNQLPDLLDEMKVGLDWLLSTQRQDGGVYRKLSGKEWPIGKAPDEDKQTRYLYGVSTPETGKFAAVMAMAGRIYKDPQQAKTYLDAAQLAWDYLQTQDQMQEGWIDGDDSGSGKYLLSEIDIEDSLKTDIDDRYWAAAELFLTTGDSKFEQYLVDHFDQMPFNLYEWKDASTLGMVDYLFYAKADPNQLKPQIQQKLLDRADQIMGRVEGSGYRLANHRFIWGSNKMTVEEGITLVHAYHLTQEQKYKEAALDQLHYMMGRNHFDQTFVTGVGTHPVAKVNHLFARAKQINIPGLVVGGPNDGAQDNIAPKGLGIRSYLDSEKSYATNEYAIDYNAPLITLLGMLLETS
;
A
#
# COMPACT_ATOMS: atom_id res chain seq x y z
N MET A 1 -46.41 -41.41 -26.43
CA MET A 1 -45.77 -41.25 -25.14
C MET A 1 -46.37 -40.06 -24.41
N SER A 2 -46.93 -40.26 -23.22
CA SER A 2 -47.79 -39.26 -22.56
C SER A 2 -46.93 -38.10 -22.01
N ARG A 3 -47.47 -36.88 -21.99
CA ARG A 3 -46.86 -35.65 -21.45
C ARG A 3 -46.22 -35.85 -20.08
N ARG A 4 -46.73 -36.74 -19.23
CA ARG A 4 -46.20 -37.12 -17.91
C ARG A 4 -44.89 -37.89 -17.98
N ARG A 5 -44.62 -38.68 -19.01
CA ARG A 5 -43.33 -39.38 -19.18
C ARG A 5 -42.21 -38.42 -19.59
N LYS A 6 -42.48 -37.45 -20.47
CA LYS A 6 -41.52 -36.41 -20.87
C LYS A 6 -41.14 -35.49 -19.69
N LEU A 7 -42.13 -35.13 -18.84
CA LEU A 7 -41.86 -34.30 -17.65
C LEU A 7 -40.98 -35.06 -16.61
N ARG A 8 -41.24 -36.37 -16.39
CA ARG A 8 -40.39 -37.17 -15.48
C ARG A 8 -38.97 -37.34 -15.99
N THR A 9 -38.78 -37.54 -17.28
CA THR A 9 -37.45 -37.65 -17.88
C THR A 9 -36.70 -36.31 -17.79
N LEU A 10 -37.35 -35.18 -18.06
CA LEU A 10 -36.75 -33.84 -17.90
C LEU A 10 -36.39 -33.54 -16.44
N LEU A 11 -37.22 -33.90 -15.47
CA LEU A 11 -36.95 -33.71 -14.05
C LEU A 11 -35.77 -34.58 -13.57
N ILE A 12 -35.70 -35.83 -14.03
CA ILE A 12 -34.57 -36.72 -13.70
C ILE A 12 -33.25 -36.21 -14.32
N CYS A 13 -33.30 -35.73 -15.57
CA CYS A 13 -32.13 -35.14 -16.22
C CYS A 13 -31.69 -33.85 -15.51
N PHE A 14 -32.61 -33.00 -15.04
CA PHE A 14 -32.31 -31.78 -14.29
C PHE A 14 -31.72 -32.12 -12.93
N ILE A 15 -32.27 -33.06 -12.17
CA ILE A 15 -31.74 -33.49 -10.87
C ILE A 15 -30.37 -34.15 -11.05
N ALA A 16 -30.13 -34.94 -12.06
CA ALA A 16 -28.84 -35.54 -12.37
C ALA A 16 -27.79 -34.48 -12.75
N SER A 17 -28.20 -33.46 -13.52
CA SER A 17 -27.33 -32.34 -13.90
C SER A 17 -26.93 -31.49 -12.67
N VAL A 18 -27.88 -31.19 -11.78
CA VAL A 18 -27.61 -30.47 -10.53
C VAL A 18 -26.74 -31.29 -9.59
N ALA A 19 -26.96 -32.59 -9.46
CA ALA A 19 -26.11 -33.47 -8.64
C ALA A 19 -24.70 -33.59 -9.20
N LEU A 20 -24.54 -33.60 -10.53
CA LEU A 20 -23.24 -33.63 -11.19
C LEU A 20 -22.46 -32.30 -10.96
N THR A 21 -23.16 -31.16 -11.11
CA THR A 21 -22.55 -29.84 -10.85
C THR A 21 -22.15 -29.67 -9.38
N ILE A 22 -22.96 -30.12 -8.42
CA ILE A 22 -22.63 -30.11 -7.00
C ILE A 22 -21.46 -31.05 -6.71
N GLY A 23 -21.42 -32.22 -7.34
CA GLY A 23 -20.35 -33.20 -7.21
C GLY A 23 -19.00 -32.66 -7.75
N VAL A 24 -19.02 -32.03 -8.91
CA VAL A 24 -17.86 -31.38 -9.52
C VAL A 24 -17.39 -30.21 -8.66
N ALA A 25 -18.31 -29.35 -8.20
CA ALA A 25 -17.98 -28.23 -7.34
C ALA A 25 -17.36 -28.68 -6.00
N LYS A 26 -17.89 -29.74 -5.38
CA LYS A 26 -17.31 -30.32 -4.17
C LYS A 26 -15.93 -30.93 -4.42
N TRP A 27 -15.75 -31.61 -5.55
CA TRP A 27 -14.46 -32.21 -5.92
C TRP A 27 -13.43 -31.15 -6.21
N VAL A 28 -13.75 -30.09 -6.96
CA VAL A 28 -12.86 -28.94 -7.21
C VAL A 28 -12.50 -28.24 -5.89
N CYS A 29 -13.47 -27.99 -5.03
CA CYS A 29 -13.23 -27.38 -3.72
C CYS A 29 -12.34 -28.27 -2.82
N SER A 30 -12.53 -29.60 -2.83
CA SER A 30 -11.69 -30.52 -2.06
C SER A 30 -10.26 -30.64 -2.62
N GLN A 31 -10.08 -30.54 -3.93
CA GLN A 31 -8.73 -30.50 -4.54
C GLN A 31 -8.02 -29.19 -4.22
N GLN A 32 -8.70 -28.04 -4.31
CA GLN A 32 -8.15 -26.75 -3.98
C GLN A 32 -7.76 -26.66 -2.50
N LEU A 33 -8.59 -27.17 -1.59
CA LEU A 33 -8.24 -27.28 -0.18
C LEU A 33 -7.04 -28.21 0.07
N ALA A 34 -6.89 -29.29 -0.71
CA ALA A 34 -5.74 -30.19 -0.57
C ALA A 34 -4.44 -29.55 -1.08
N GLU A 35 -4.50 -28.74 -2.13
CA GLU A 35 -3.37 -27.97 -2.64
C GLU A 35 -2.98 -26.84 -1.69
N ASP A 36 -3.95 -26.17 -1.08
CA ASP A 36 -3.73 -25.08 -0.11
C ASP A 36 -2.96 -25.52 1.12
N PHE A 37 -3.12 -26.78 1.56
CA PHE A 37 -2.43 -27.36 2.71
C PHE A 37 -1.31 -28.34 2.33
N ALA A 38 -0.84 -28.32 1.09
CA ALA A 38 0.29 -29.14 0.69
C ALA A 38 1.58 -28.72 1.42
N PRO A 39 2.45 -29.69 1.80
CA PRO A 39 3.74 -29.39 2.40
C PRO A 39 4.60 -28.50 1.48
N LYS A 40 5.15 -27.41 2.02
CA LYS A 40 6.03 -26.51 1.27
C LYS A 40 6.95 -25.71 2.19
N ILE A 41 8.05 -25.19 1.62
CA ILE A 41 8.94 -24.26 2.31
C ILE A 41 8.70 -22.88 1.73
N VAL A 42 8.26 -21.93 2.57
CA VAL A 42 8.00 -20.54 2.18
C VAL A 42 9.03 -19.61 2.82
N LEU A 43 9.48 -18.64 2.04
CA LEU A 43 10.55 -17.72 2.45
C LEU A 43 10.44 -16.39 1.69
N ASN A 44 11.26 -15.42 2.07
CA ASN A 44 11.42 -14.21 1.30
C ASN A 44 12.12 -14.52 -0.02
N GLN A 45 11.40 -14.40 -1.12
CA GLN A 45 11.83 -14.81 -2.46
C GLN A 45 12.84 -13.84 -3.11
N VAL A 46 12.92 -12.59 -2.62
CA VAL A 46 14.01 -11.67 -2.97
C VAL A 46 15.28 -12.11 -2.27
N GLY A 47 15.18 -12.42 -0.98
CA GLY A 47 16.29 -12.89 -0.15
C GLY A 47 16.50 -12.03 1.08
N TYR A 48 17.74 -12.07 1.60
CA TYR A 48 18.07 -11.50 2.90
C TYR A 48 19.40 -10.73 2.83
N ARG A 49 19.49 -9.57 3.48
CA ARG A 49 20.80 -8.97 3.74
C ARG A 49 21.57 -9.84 4.74
N ALA A 50 22.90 -9.86 4.63
CA ALA A 50 23.73 -10.77 5.42
C ALA A 50 23.58 -10.59 6.94
N ASN A 51 23.28 -9.36 7.38
CA ASN A 51 23.09 -8.96 8.77
C ASN A 51 21.64 -8.98 9.26
N TRP A 52 20.67 -9.26 8.37
CA TRP A 52 19.27 -9.42 8.75
C TRP A 52 18.99 -10.79 9.34
N ASP A 53 17.93 -10.89 10.13
CA ASP A 53 17.39 -12.19 10.51
C ASP A 53 16.82 -12.90 9.29
N LYS A 54 17.08 -14.19 9.24
CA LYS A 54 16.73 -15.03 8.10
C LYS A 54 15.86 -16.18 8.58
N VAL A 55 14.56 -15.98 8.45
CA VAL A 55 13.55 -16.94 8.89
C VAL A 55 12.70 -17.35 7.68
N ALA A 56 12.58 -18.66 7.49
CA ALA A 56 11.64 -19.30 6.58
C ALA A 56 10.68 -20.19 7.38
N PHE A 57 9.63 -20.69 6.73
CA PHE A 57 8.70 -21.63 7.33
C PHE A 57 8.58 -22.90 6.49
N LEU A 58 8.59 -24.05 7.15
CA LEU A 58 8.14 -25.32 6.60
C LEU A 58 6.68 -25.52 7.02
N LEU A 59 5.79 -25.54 6.03
CA LEU A 59 4.35 -25.63 6.23
C LEU A 59 3.86 -27.06 6.03
N ASN A 60 2.93 -27.49 6.88
CA ASN A 60 2.08 -28.67 6.70
C ASN A 60 2.87 -29.97 6.42
N ALA A 61 4.07 -30.12 6.98
CA ALA A 61 4.81 -31.37 6.88
C ALA A 61 3.99 -32.53 7.48
N GLU A 62 4.08 -33.72 6.88
CA GLU A 62 3.26 -34.89 7.24
C GLU A 62 3.46 -35.31 8.70
N ASP A 63 4.71 -35.23 9.19
CA ASP A 63 5.06 -35.52 10.57
C ASP A 63 5.21 -34.24 11.39
N ASN A 64 4.69 -34.25 12.63
CA ASN A 64 4.91 -33.17 13.59
C ASN A 64 6.36 -33.10 14.13
N ALA A 65 7.19 -34.07 13.78
CA ALA A 65 8.58 -34.11 14.17
C ALA A 65 9.40 -33.03 13.41
N PRO A 66 10.42 -32.45 14.09
CA PRO A 66 11.32 -31.52 13.43
C PRO A 66 12.04 -32.15 12.24
N ILE A 67 11.96 -31.56 11.06
CA ILE A 67 12.63 -32.06 9.85
C ILE A 67 13.89 -31.23 9.63
N THR A 68 15.06 -31.88 9.78
CA THR A 68 16.34 -31.25 9.46
C THR A 68 16.34 -30.67 8.07
N THR A 69 16.59 -29.35 7.98
CA THR A 69 16.56 -28.60 6.74
C THR A 69 17.97 -28.12 6.38
N ASN A 70 18.36 -28.31 5.14
CA ASN A 70 19.68 -27.93 4.63
C ASN A 70 19.60 -26.64 3.81
N VAL A 71 20.59 -25.75 4.01
CA VAL A 71 20.87 -24.64 3.10
C VAL A 71 21.78 -25.17 1.99
N ILE A 72 21.31 -25.14 0.77
CA ILE A 72 22.03 -25.67 -0.40
C ILE A 72 22.52 -24.49 -1.26
N ASP A 73 23.81 -24.47 -1.53
CA ASP A 73 24.40 -23.55 -2.48
C ASP A 73 23.93 -23.90 -3.91
N ARG A 74 23.27 -22.97 -4.58
CA ARG A 74 22.61 -23.24 -5.87
C ARG A 74 23.59 -23.61 -6.96
N GLN A 75 24.79 -23.03 -6.96
CA GLN A 75 25.77 -23.24 -8.01
C GLN A 75 26.46 -24.63 -7.88
N SER A 76 26.84 -24.97 -6.64
CA SER A 76 27.60 -26.21 -6.40
C SER A 76 26.73 -27.41 -6.05
N GLY A 77 25.46 -27.20 -5.69
CA GLY A 77 24.56 -28.23 -5.18
C GLY A 77 24.96 -28.80 -3.81
N LYS A 78 25.89 -28.16 -3.10
CA LYS A 78 26.40 -28.66 -1.81
C LYS A 78 25.62 -28.07 -0.63
N THR A 79 25.42 -28.86 0.41
CA THR A 79 24.98 -28.39 1.72
C THR A 79 26.05 -27.49 2.32
N VAL A 80 25.67 -26.26 2.69
CA VAL A 80 26.57 -25.24 3.28
C VAL A 80 26.21 -24.87 4.70
N ALA A 81 24.97 -25.19 5.13
CA ALA A 81 24.51 -25.10 6.52
C ALA A 81 23.35 -26.07 6.74
N THR A 82 23.07 -26.37 8.01
CA THR A 82 21.96 -27.21 8.41
C THR A 82 21.18 -26.54 9.53
N ILE A 83 19.86 -26.54 9.40
CA ILE A 83 18.90 -25.95 10.33
C ILE A 83 18.21 -27.06 11.08
N GLN A 84 18.13 -26.95 12.41
CA GLN A 84 17.35 -27.83 13.27
C GLN A 84 16.11 -27.04 13.72
N PRO A 85 14.94 -27.23 13.09
CA PRO A 85 13.74 -26.49 13.44
C PRO A 85 13.18 -26.98 14.78
N GLY A 86 12.34 -26.16 15.41
CA GLY A 86 11.47 -26.54 16.50
C GLY A 86 10.32 -27.47 16.05
N PRO A 87 9.43 -27.89 16.97
CA PRO A 87 8.23 -28.61 16.61
C PRO A 87 7.30 -27.78 15.72
N ALA A 88 6.40 -28.46 14.98
CA ALA A 88 5.36 -27.78 14.22
C ALA A 88 4.28 -27.25 15.17
N GLU A 89 3.94 -25.99 15.02
CA GLU A 89 2.86 -25.30 15.75
C GLU A 89 1.69 -25.01 14.80
N LEU A 90 0.46 -25.10 15.31
CA LEU A 90 -0.74 -24.77 14.55
C LEU A 90 -0.97 -23.25 14.61
N ASP A 91 -0.98 -22.59 13.47
CA ASP A 91 -1.46 -21.21 13.38
C ASP A 91 -2.99 -21.20 13.28
N GLU A 92 -3.65 -20.58 14.27
CA GLU A 92 -5.11 -20.60 14.36
C GLU A 92 -5.78 -19.76 13.26
N GLN A 93 -5.10 -18.76 12.71
CA GLN A 93 -5.66 -17.91 11.66
C GLN A 93 -5.64 -18.58 10.29
N SER A 94 -4.51 -19.15 9.91
CA SER A 94 -4.35 -19.81 8.61
C SER A 94 -4.70 -21.30 8.62
N ARG A 95 -4.70 -21.93 9.80
CA ARG A 95 -4.81 -23.39 10.00
C ARG A 95 -3.60 -24.17 9.49
N ASP A 96 -2.49 -23.50 9.14
CA ASP A 96 -1.25 -24.16 8.79
C ASP A 96 -0.52 -24.68 10.02
N ARG A 97 0.17 -25.81 9.84
CA ARG A 97 1.19 -26.27 10.78
C ARG A 97 2.53 -25.73 10.34
N ILE A 98 3.16 -24.94 11.20
CA ILE A 98 4.35 -24.16 10.87
C ILE A 98 5.54 -24.65 11.69
N GLN A 99 6.63 -25.02 11.00
CA GLN A 99 7.95 -25.17 11.61
C GLN A 99 8.82 -23.98 11.21
N THR A 100 9.35 -23.27 12.19
CA THR A 100 10.25 -22.14 11.97
C THR A 100 11.65 -22.64 11.59
N LEU A 101 12.18 -22.13 10.48
CA LEU A 101 13.50 -22.41 9.94
C LEU A 101 14.38 -21.16 10.09
N ASP A 102 15.07 -21.02 11.21
CA ASP A 102 15.97 -19.91 11.47
C ASP A 102 17.40 -20.26 11.01
N PHE A 103 17.91 -19.44 10.06
CA PHE A 103 19.27 -19.52 9.56
C PHE A 103 19.99 -18.17 9.61
N SER A 104 19.61 -17.29 10.55
CA SER A 104 20.14 -15.94 10.75
C SER A 104 21.67 -15.92 10.94
N ASN A 105 22.22 -17.01 11.52
CA ASN A 105 23.66 -17.17 11.70
C ASN A 105 24.42 -17.44 10.37
N PHE A 106 23.73 -17.81 9.30
CA PHE A 106 24.35 -18.04 8.01
C PHE A 106 24.41 -16.72 7.22
N LYS A 107 25.63 -16.10 7.14
CA LYS A 107 25.84 -14.75 6.62
C LYS A 107 26.56 -14.69 5.26
N ARG A 108 26.93 -15.86 4.71
CA ARG A 108 27.71 -15.93 3.46
C ARG A 108 26.85 -15.47 2.28
N SER A 109 27.35 -14.49 1.52
CA SER A 109 26.70 -14.03 0.29
C SER A 109 26.71 -15.11 -0.79
N GLY A 110 25.61 -15.17 -1.57
CA GLY A 110 25.43 -16.15 -2.63
C GLY A 110 23.95 -16.39 -2.94
N GLU A 111 23.70 -17.40 -3.78
CA GLU A 111 22.36 -17.85 -4.15
C GLU A 111 22.12 -19.25 -3.59
N TYR A 112 21.01 -19.44 -2.91
CA TYR A 112 20.70 -20.63 -2.13
C TYR A 112 19.26 -21.09 -2.33
N TYR A 113 18.97 -22.31 -1.91
CA TYR A 113 17.62 -22.80 -1.62
C TYR A 113 17.65 -23.66 -0.35
N LEU A 114 16.49 -23.80 0.29
CA LEU A 114 16.32 -24.69 1.43
C LEU A 114 15.81 -26.04 0.98
N GLN A 115 16.28 -27.12 1.63
CA GLN A 115 15.81 -28.48 1.36
C GLN A 115 15.52 -29.22 2.67
N ALA A 116 14.28 -29.69 2.80
CA ALA A 116 13.79 -30.53 3.92
C ALA A 116 13.27 -31.86 3.34
N GLY A 117 14.04 -32.94 3.47
CA GLY A 117 13.73 -34.18 2.76
C GLY A 117 13.68 -33.98 1.26
N ASP A 118 12.53 -34.29 0.64
CA ASP A 118 12.28 -34.10 -0.80
C ASP A 118 11.75 -32.69 -1.15
N LEU A 119 11.34 -31.92 -0.14
CA LEU A 119 10.83 -30.56 -0.35
C LEU A 119 11.98 -29.58 -0.60
N LYS A 120 11.78 -28.71 -1.58
CA LYS A 120 12.71 -27.61 -1.89
C LYS A 120 11.97 -26.30 -1.93
N SER A 121 12.59 -25.25 -1.37
CA SER A 121 12.11 -23.88 -1.56
C SER A 121 12.43 -23.38 -2.96
N VAL A 122 11.82 -22.25 -3.33
CA VAL A 122 12.36 -21.41 -4.41
C VAL A 122 13.77 -20.90 -4.04
N PRO A 123 14.60 -20.51 -5.03
CA PRO A 123 15.90 -19.90 -4.76
C PRO A 123 15.75 -18.51 -4.16
N PHE A 124 16.72 -18.12 -3.33
CA PHE A 124 16.84 -16.78 -2.74
C PHE A 124 18.30 -16.34 -2.69
N GLN A 125 18.50 -15.04 -2.53
CA GLN A 125 19.84 -14.45 -2.43
C GLN A 125 20.16 -14.06 -0.99
N ILE A 126 21.45 -14.09 -0.63
CA ILE A 126 22.01 -13.39 0.52
C ILE A 126 23.06 -12.42 0.00
N GLY A 127 22.90 -11.13 0.28
CA GLY A 127 23.79 -10.09 -0.21
C GLY A 127 23.45 -8.72 0.33
N GLN A 128 24.29 -7.71 0.03
CA GLN A 128 24.07 -6.35 0.53
C GLN A 128 23.02 -5.60 -0.31
N ASP A 129 23.10 -5.69 -1.64
CA ASP A 129 22.35 -4.85 -2.58
C ASP A 129 21.17 -5.55 -3.24
N ILE A 130 20.70 -6.65 -2.63
CA ILE A 130 19.68 -7.54 -3.24
C ILE A 130 18.31 -6.87 -3.41
N TYR A 131 18.03 -5.79 -2.68
CA TYR A 131 16.77 -5.07 -2.75
C TYR A 131 16.77 -3.86 -3.68
N GLN A 132 17.93 -3.51 -4.27
CA GLN A 132 18.03 -2.31 -5.12
C GLN A 132 17.06 -2.36 -6.31
N ASP A 133 17.00 -3.50 -7.02
CA ASP A 133 16.06 -3.70 -8.13
C ASP A 133 14.60 -3.63 -7.68
N THR A 134 14.28 -4.24 -6.53
CA THR A 134 12.92 -4.19 -5.96
C THR A 134 12.52 -2.77 -5.59
N PHE A 135 13.41 -2.03 -4.93
CA PHE A 135 13.18 -0.65 -4.52
C PHE A 135 12.96 0.27 -5.73
N THR A 136 13.78 0.13 -6.76
CA THR A 136 13.63 0.87 -8.02
C THR A 136 12.31 0.53 -8.72
N LYS A 137 11.93 -0.75 -8.80
CA LYS A 137 10.65 -1.16 -9.40
C LYS A 137 9.45 -0.56 -8.67
N LEU A 138 9.45 -0.57 -7.34
CA LEU A 138 8.39 0.03 -6.54
C LEU A 138 8.26 1.55 -6.80
N LEU A 139 9.36 2.28 -6.83
CA LEU A 139 9.38 3.72 -7.10
C LEU A 139 8.94 4.06 -8.53
N ARG A 140 9.35 3.26 -9.51
CA ARG A 140 9.03 3.50 -10.94
C ARG A 140 7.54 3.33 -11.27
N THR A 141 6.76 2.70 -10.39
CA THR A 141 5.30 2.56 -10.63
C THR A 141 4.62 3.91 -10.78
N TYR A 142 5.07 4.93 -10.06
CA TYR A 142 4.48 6.28 -10.16
C TYR A 142 4.65 6.87 -11.55
N TYR A 143 5.85 6.74 -12.16
CA TYR A 143 6.06 7.14 -13.56
C TYR A 143 5.10 6.42 -14.50
N LEU A 144 4.88 5.11 -14.30
CA LEU A 144 3.99 4.32 -15.15
C LEU A 144 2.50 4.61 -14.91
N GLN A 145 2.15 5.32 -13.84
CA GLN A 145 0.81 5.79 -13.50
C GLN A 145 0.53 7.24 -13.90
N ARG A 146 1.49 7.96 -14.47
CA ARG A 146 1.30 9.36 -14.86
C ARG A 146 0.12 9.54 -15.82
N CYS A 147 -0.70 10.53 -15.54
CA CYS A 147 -1.81 11.00 -16.39
C CYS A 147 -1.38 12.23 -17.19
N GLY A 148 -2.02 12.50 -18.32
CA GLY A 148 -1.82 13.73 -19.09
C GLY A 148 -0.59 13.76 -19.99
N VAL A 149 0.32 12.79 -19.89
CA VAL A 149 1.56 12.71 -20.66
C VAL A 149 1.66 11.38 -21.42
N ALA A 150 2.54 11.32 -22.42
CA ALA A 150 2.91 10.05 -23.03
C ALA A 150 3.81 9.28 -22.07
N ILE A 151 3.56 7.99 -21.90
CA ILE A 151 4.48 7.08 -21.27
C ILE A 151 5.25 6.34 -22.34
N PHE A 152 6.56 6.37 -22.24
CA PHE A 152 7.46 5.57 -23.03
C PHE A 152 8.55 5.02 -22.12
N ASP A 153 8.39 3.78 -21.72
CA ASP A 153 9.34 3.12 -20.82
C ASP A 153 10.18 2.06 -21.55
N PRO A 154 11.44 2.36 -21.86
CA PRO A 154 12.32 1.42 -22.56
C PRO A 154 12.68 0.20 -21.72
N ILE A 155 12.61 0.28 -20.38
CA ILE A 155 12.94 -0.83 -19.47
C ILE A 155 11.88 -1.92 -19.55
N THR A 156 10.60 -1.55 -19.52
CA THR A 156 9.49 -2.50 -19.54
C THR A 156 8.85 -2.68 -20.91
N GLY A 157 9.12 -1.76 -21.85
CA GLY A 157 8.47 -1.69 -23.15
C GLY A 157 7.03 -1.14 -23.08
N ILE A 158 6.63 -0.60 -21.95
CA ILE A 158 5.29 -0.03 -21.76
C ILE A 158 5.21 1.31 -22.48
N TYR A 159 4.14 1.47 -23.25
CA TYR A 159 3.85 2.69 -23.99
C TYR A 159 2.36 2.98 -24.02
N HIS A 160 2.00 4.26 -23.83
CA HIS A 160 0.72 4.82 -24.27
C HIS A 160 0.86 6.30 -24.63
N PRO A 161 0.05 6.82 -25.57
CA PRO A 161 -0.03 8.25 -25.88
C PRO A 161 -0.53 9.06 -24.67
N PRO A 162 -0.45 10.40 -24.71
CA PRO A 162 -1.06 11.26 -23.68
C PRO A 162 -2.54 10.95 -23.50
N CYS A 163 -2.99 10.84 -22.24
CA CYS A 163 -4.37 10.55 -21.88
C CYS A 163 -5.02 11.75 -21.20
N HIS A 164 -6.36 11.78 -21.14
CA HIS A 164 -7.17 12.70 -20.32
C HIS A 164 -6.82 14.21 -20.46
N LEU A 165 -6.45 14.65 -21.66
CA LEU A 165 -6.00 16.02 -21.94
C LEU A 165 -7.10 17.10 -21.80
N LYS A 166 -8.34 16.69 -21.49
CA LYS A 166 -9.49 17.59 -21.26
C LYS A 166 -9.94 17.61 -19.80
N ASP A 167 -9.11 17.13 -18.88
CA ASP A 167 -9.39 17.22 -17.45
C ASP A 167 -9.36 18.69 -17.00
N ALA A 168 -10.43 19.27 -16.39
CA ALA A 168 -11.65 18.58 -16.02
C ALA A 168 -12.89 19.46 -16.25
N VAL A 169 -14.05 18.89 -15.95
CA VAL A 169 -15.33 19.62 -15.88
C VAL A 169 -15.80 19.67 -14.43
N ILE A 170 -16.30 20.80 -13.96
CA ILE A 170 -16.87 20.94 -12.62
C ILE A 170 -18.16 20.13 -12.52
N ALA A 171 -18.23 19.25 -11.50
CA ALA A 171 -19.38 18.34 -11.31
C ALA A 171 -20.62 19.08 -10.80
N HIS A 172 -20.45 20.00 -9.85
CA HIS A 172 -21.53 20.68 -9.13
C HIS A 172 -21.27 22.18 -9.01
N ASP A 173 -22.36 22.97 -8.92
CA ASP A 173 -22.26 24.39 -8.62
C ASP A 173 -21.57 24.62 -7.28
N ASP A 174 -20.65 25.55 -7.24
CA ASP A 174 -20.04 26.04 -6.01
C ASP A 174 -19.96 27.59 -5.98
N ALA A 175 -19.23 28.16 -5.03
CA ALA A 175 -19.13 29.62 -4.87
C ALA A 175 -18.45 30.32 -6.05
N PHE A 176 -17.67 29.62 -6.88
CA PHE A 176 -16.81 30.17 -7.92
C PHE A 176 -17.11 29.61 -9.31
N HIS A 177 -17.70 28.42 -9.40
CA HIS A 177 -17.92 27.69 -10.65
C HIS A 177 -19.36 27.18 -10.76
N LYS A 178 -19.77 26.95 -12.00
CA LYS A 178 -21.02 26.27 -12.33
C LYS A 178 -20.75 24.85 -12.81
N ALA A 179 -21.69 23.95 -12.55
CA ALA A 179 -21.65 22.60 -13.12
C ALA A 179 -21.55 22.68 -14.64
N GLY A 180 -20.56 22.00 -15.21
CA GLY A 180 -20.25 22.06 -16.64
C GLY A 180 -19.13 23.05 -17.03
N ASP A 181 -18.67 23.91 -16.13
CA ASP A 181 -17.50 24.75 -16.37
C ASP A 181 -16.27 23.89 -16.58
N THR A 182 -15.42 24.26 -17.53
CA THR A 182 -14.14 23.57 -17.80
C THR A 182 -13.01 24.26 -17.05
N VAL A 183 -12.23 23.48 -16.32
CA VAL A 183 -11.04 23.91 -15.58
C VAL A 183 -9.83 23.09 -15.99
N GLN A 184 -8.63 23.64 -15.78
CA GLN A 184 -7.38 22.93 -16.06
C GLN A 184 -7.00 22.10 -14.82
N SER A 185 -7.05 20.75 -14.93
CA SER A 185 -6.65 19.81 -13.86
C SER A 185 -6.00 18.56 -14.44
N GLN A 186 -5.09 18.77 -15.38
CA GLN A 186 -4.33 17.71 -16.05
C GLN A 186 -3.16 17.24 -15.17
N GLY A 187 -2.52 16.14 -15.56
CA GLY A 187 -1.37 15.59 -14.83
C GLY A 187 -1.74 14.72 -13.63
N GLY A 188 -0.80 14.55 -12.71
CA GLY A 188 -0.92 13.64 -11.57
C GLY A 188 -0.83 12.17 -11.97
N TRP A 189 -1.24 11.29 -11.06
CA TRP A 189 -1.25 9.84 -11.26
C TRP A 189 -2.66 9.29 -11.33
N HIS A 190 -2.86 8.25 -12.14
CA HIS A 190 -3.99 7.35 -11.94
C HIS A 190 -3.79 6.65 -10.58
N ASP A 191 -4.83 6.62 -9.77
CA ASP A 191 -4.73 6.22 -8.37
C ASP A 191 -4.45 4.74 -8.18
N ALA A 192 -5.27 3.91 -8.80
CA ALA A 192 -5.29 2.48 -8.55
C ALA A 192 -5.33 1.68 -9.87
N GLY A 193 -6.10 0.62 -9.89
CA GLY A 193 -6.41 -0.11 -11.12
C GLY A 193 -7.29 0.69 -12.09
N ASP A 194 -7.90 1.76 -11.65
CA ASP A 194 -8.73 2.69 -12.44
C ASP A 194 -7.94 3.88 -12.99
N TYR A 195 -8.65 4.87 -13.56
CA TYR A 195 -8.06 6.13 -14.05
C TYR A 195 -8.50 7.35 -13.24
N GLY A 196 -9.14 7.15 -12.09
CA GLY A 196 -9.46 8.22 -11.15
C GLY A 196 -8.21 8.83 -10.55
N LYS A 197 -8.34 10.05 -10.05
CA LYS A 197 -7.32 10.77 -9.28
C LYS A 197 -7.97 11.27 -8.00
N TYR A 198 -7.42 10.90 -6.86
CA TYR A 198 -8.00 11.20 -5.55
C TYR A 198 -7.00 11.96 -4.70
N VAL A 199 -7.46 13.08 -4.11
CA VAL A 199 -6.58 13.92 -3.28
C VAL A 199 -6.15 13.17 -2.02
N ALA A 200 -7.04 12.41 -1.41
CA ALA A 200 -6.75 11.65 -0.20
C ALA A 200 -5.55 10.70 -0.37
N THR A 201 -5.59 9.80 -1.35
CA THR A 201 -4.53 8.81 -1.60
C THR A 201 -3.26 9.44 -2.16
N THR A 202 -3.38 10.45 -3.03
CA THR A 202 -2.22 11.20 -3.57
C THR A 202 -1.44 11.89 -2.45
N THR A 203 -2.14 12.51 -1.49
CA THR A 203 -1.49 13.25 -0.41
C THR A 203 -0.77 12.34 0.58
N VAL A 204 -1.39 11.25 1.03
CA VAL A 204 -0.70 10.31 1.95
C VAL A 204 0.45 9.58 1.27
N THR A 205 0.35 9.32 -0.03
CA THR A 205 1.45 8.80 -0.84
C THR A 205 2.65 9.75 -0.81
N ILE A 206 2.43 11.02 -1.15
CA ILE A 206 3.48 12.05 -1.14
C ILE A 206 4.02 12.25 0.29
N GLY A 207 3.14 12.34 1.28
CA GLY A 207 3.53 12.53 2.67
C GLY A 207 4.45 11.43 3.19
N SER A 208 4.10 10.17 2.96
CA SER A 208 4.91 9.02 3.36
C SER A 208 6.30 9.02 2.69
N LEU A 209 6.36 9.33 1.40
CA LEU A 209 7.61 9.36 0.64
C LEU A 209 8.46 10.60 0.97
N PHE A 210 7.84 11.72 1.29
CA PHE A 210 8.55 12.90 1.78
C PHE A 210 9.13 12.69 3.18
N SER A 211 8.38 12.07 4.09
CA SER A 211 8.89 11.71 5.41
C SER A 211 10.10 10.76 5.30
N LEU A 212 10.02 9.75 4.43
CA LEU A 212 11.15 8.87 4.13
C LEU A 212 12.34 9.64 3.54
N TYR A 213 12.10 10.57 2.61
CA TYR A 213 13.15 11.40 2.01
C TYR A 213 13.83 12.31 3.04
N GLU A 214 13.07 12.96 3.91
CA GLU A 214 13.65 13.81 4.98
C GLU A 214 14.51 13.01 5.94
N GLN A 215 14.12 11.76 6.23
CA GLN A 215 14.89 10.90 7.14
C GLN A 215 16.12 10.29 6.49
N TYR A 216 16.04 9.90 5.22
CA TYR A 216 17.09 9.17 4.50
C TYR A 216 17.32 9.71 3.08
N PRO A 217 17.71 10.99 2.94
CA PRO A 217 17.89 11.60 1.62
C PRO A 217 18.96 10.92 0.76
N GLN A 218 19.91 10.20 1.39
CA GLN A 218 20.96 9.45 0.71
C GLN A 218 20.45 8.23 -0.09
N ASN A 219 19.24 7.76 0.18
CA ASN A 219 18.61 6.65 -0.57
C ASN A 219 18.10 7.09 -1.95
N PHE A 220 18.07 8.40 -2.21
CA PHE A 220 17.47 8.97 -3.40
C PHE A 220 18.47 9.82 -4.16
N THR A 221 18.69 9.44 -5.41
CA THR A 221 19.63 10.13 -6.29
C THR A 221 18.94 10.54 -7.59
N ASP A 222 19.55 11.50 -8.28
CA ASP A 222 19.29 11.75 -9.68
C ASP A 222 19.75 10.54 -10.53
N ASP A 223 19.11 10.25 -11.62
CA ASP A 223 19.31 9.06 -12.49
C ASP A 223 18.93 7.70 -11.86
N GLN A 224 18.24 7.67 -10.71
CA GLN A 224 17.85 6.43 -10.04
C GLN A 224 16.71 5.70 -10.75
N LEU A 225 15.76 6.43 -11.29
CA LEU A 225 14.52 5.89 -11.84
C LEU A 225 14.49 5.83 -13.37
N ASP A 226 15.45 6.43 -14.07
CA ASP A 226 15.46 6.52 -15.53
C ASP A 226 14.11 7.03 -16.07
N ILE A 227 13.71 8.18 -15.56
CA ILE A 227 12.49 8.92 -15.96
C ILE A 227 12.89 10.11 -16.86
N PRO A 228 11.96 10.75 -17.57
CA PRO A 228 12.30 11.86 -18.47
C PRO A 228 13.04 13.03 -17.84
N GLU A 229 12.87 13.24 -16.54
CA GLU A 229 13.49 14.30 -15.76
C GLU A 229 14.91 13.95 -15.25
N SER A 230 15.29 12.66 -15.24
CA SER A 230 16.60 12.21 -14.75
C SER A 230 17.75 13.00 -15.38
N GLY A 231 18.78 13.34 -14.60
CA GLY A 231 19.94 14.12 -15.02
C GLY A 231 19.80 15.63 -14.80
N ASN A 232 18.81 16.09 -14.03
CA ASN A 232 18.53 17.50 -13.78
C ASN A 232 19.09 18.04 -12.45
N GLN A 233 19.82 17.21 -11.66
CA GLN A 233 20.40 17.47 -10.35
C GLN A 233 19.38 17.49 -9.19
N LEU A 234 18.14 17.07 -9.45
CA LEU A 234 17.14 16.78 -8.43
C LEU A 234 17.02 15.26 -8.29
N PRO A 235 16.90 14.69 -7.10
CA PRO A 235 16.58 13.26 -6.98
C PRO A 235 15.30 12.91 -7.72
N ASP A 236 15.32 11.84 -8.52
CA ASP A 236 14.17 11.41 -9.35
C ASP A 236 12.88 11.22 -8.53
N LEU A 237 13.00 10.85 -7.25
CA LEU A 237 11.85 10.81 -6.35
C LEU A 237 11.15 12.17 -6.27
N LEU A 238 11.91 13.25 -6.12
CA LEU A 238 11.33 14.60 -5.99
C LEU A 238 10.71 15.07 -7.32
N ASP A 239 11.31 14.71 -8.46
CA ASP A 239 10.70 14.96 -9.76
C ASP A 239 9.36 14.23 -9.88
N GLU A 240 9.29 12.97 -9.45
CA GLU A 240 8.06 12.20 -9.48
C GLU A 240 7.00 12.77 -8.52
N MET A 241 7.40 13.13 -7.29
CA MET A 241 6.46 13.76 -6.34
C MET A 241 5.92 15.09 -6.86
N LYS A 242 6.74 15.84 -7.62
CA LYS A 242 6.29 17.09 -8.27
C LYS A 242 5.12 16.86 -9.22
N VAL A 243 5.06 15.73 -9.91
CA VAL A 243 3.92 15.39 -10.80
C VAL A 243 2.61 15.34 -10.02
N GLY A 244 2.62 14.72 -8.84
CA GLY A 244 1.46 14.71 -7.94
C GLY A 244 1.12 16.08 -7.37
N LEU A 245 2.14 16.83 -6.91
CA LEU A 245 1.95 18.18 -6.35
C LEU A 245 1.39 19.17 -7.38
N ASP A 246 1.86 19.13 -8.62
CA ASP A 246 1.36 20.01 -9.69
C ASP A 246 -0.13 19.75 -9.98
N TRP A 247 -0.55 18.48 -9.95
CA TRP A 247 -1.97 18.15 -10.06
C TRP A 247 -2.76 18.63 -8.82
N LEU A 248 -2.25 18.38 -7.61
CA LEU A 248 -2.90 18.83 -6.38
C LEU A 248 -3.12 20.34 -6.38
N LEU A 249 -2.13 21.16 -6.80
CA LEU A 249 -2.30 22.61 -6.94
C LEU A 249 -3.49 22.98 -7.85
N SER A 250 -3.75 22.20 -8.90
CA SER A 250 -4.86 22.42 -9.80
C SER A 250 -6.23 22.09 -9.20
N THR A 251 -6.27 21.42 -8.06
CA THR A 251 -7.51 21.09 -7.32
C THR A 251 -7.87 22.14 -6.28
N GLN A 252 -6.97 23.08 -5.98
CA GLN A 252 -7.23 24.14 -5.02
C GLN A 252 -8.06 25.27 -5.65
N ARG A 253 -9.15 25.60 -5.00
CA ARG A 253 -10.00 26.74 -5.33
C ARG A 253 -9.38 28.05 -4.80
N GLN A 254 -9.75 29.19 -5.38
CA GLN A 254 -9.15 30.49 -5.04
C GLN A 254 -9.39 30.96 -3.59
N ASP A 255 -10.33 30.37 -2.85
CA ASP A 255 -10.54 30.58 -1.41
C ASP A 255 -9.78 29.61 -0.53
N GLY A 256 -9.05 28.65 -1.13
CA GLY A 256 -8.24 27.65 -0.43
C GLY A 256 -8.88 26.29 -0.30
N GLY A 257 -10.17 26.14 -0.50
CA GLY A 257 -10.85 24.85 -0.47
C GLY A 257 -10.39 23.93 -1.60
N VAL A 258 -10.28 22.62 -1.35
CA VAL A 258 -9.73 21.65 -2.28
C VAL A 258 -10.81 20.68 -2.75
N TYR A 259 -10.93 20.51 -4.06
CA TYR A 259 -11.79 19.51 -4.67
C TYR A 259 -11.27 18.12 -4.35
N ARG A 260 -12.18 17.21 -3.98
CA ARG A 260 -11.82 15.91 -3.40
C ARG A 260 -11.27 14.90 -4.41
N LYS A 261 -11.77 14.87 -5.63
CA LYS A 261 -11.38 13.88 -6.65
C LYS A 261 -11.66 14.37 -8.07
N LEU A 262 -11.00 13.70 -9.02
CA LEU A 262 -11.24 13.83 -10.45
C LEU A 262 -11.43 12.45 -11.07
N SER A 263 -12.62 12.13 -11.58
CA SER A 263 -12.91 10.84 -12.21
C SER A 263 -13.99 10.94 -13.29
N GLY A 264 -14.07 9.93 -14.15
CA GLY A 264 -15.23 9.69 -14.99
C GLY A 264 -16.43 9.19 -14.19
N LYS A 265 -17.56 8.99 -14.83
CA LYS A 265 -18.78 8.39 -14.22
C LYS A 265 -18.84 6.88 -14.35
N GLU A 266 -18.01 6.28 -15.20
CA GLU A 266 -18.01 4.84 -15.48
C GLU A 266 -16.57 4.31 -15.44
N TRP A 267 -16.44 3.03 -15.10
CA TRP A 267 -15.20 2.29 -15.19
C TRP A 267 -14.93 1.94 -16.66
N PRO A 268 -13.86 2.43 -17.31
CA PRO A 268 -13.60 2.18 -18.74
C PRO A 268 -12.97 0.80 -18.96
N ILE A 269 -13.69 -0.26 -18.62
CA ILE A 269 -13.23 -1.65 -18.72
C ILE A 269 -12.83 -1.98 -20.15
N GLY A 270 -11.63 -2.58 -20.32
CA GLY A 270 -11.10 -3.00 -21.61
C GLY A 270 -10.52 -1.87 -22.46
N LYS A 271 -10.36 -0.67 -21.91
CA LYS A 271 -9.74 0.47 -22.58
C LYS A 271 -8.43 0.84 -21.90
N ALA A 272 -7.41 1.21 -22.70
CA ALA A 272 -6.22 1.89 -22.21
C ALA A 272 -6.55 3.34 -21.82
N PRO A 273 -5.68 4.04 -21.06
CA PRO A 273 -5.99 5.40 -20.57
C PRO A 273 -6.22 6.41 -21.70
N ASP A 274 -5.49 6.29 -22.80
CA ASP A 274 -5.65 7.12 -24.02
C ASP A 274 -6.92 6.78 -24.83
N GLU A 275 -7.52 5.62 -24.58
CA GLU A 275 -8.77 5.16 -25.21
C GLU A 275 -10.03 5.56 -24.42
N ASP A 276 -9.88 5.97 -23.16
CA ASP A 276 -10.97 6.53 -22.37
C ASP A 276 -11.29 7.94 -22.83
N LYS A 277 -12.50 8.13 -23.35
CA LYS A 277 -12.98 9.40 -23.91
C LYS A 277 -14.17 9.99 -23.14
N GLN A 278 -14.48 9.42 -21.99
CA GLN A 278 -15.56 9.95 -21.17
C GLN A 278 -15.22 11.37 -20.65
N THR A 279 -16.24 12.16 -20.35
CA THR A 279 -16.06 13.39 -19.60
C THR A 279 -15.64 13.06 -18.17
N ARG A 280 -14.62 13.74 -17.67
CA ARG A 280 -14.13 13.55 -16.31
C ARG A 280 -14.43 14.81 -15.49
N TYR A 281 -14.85 14.58 -14.27
CA TYR A 281 -15.40 15.61 -13.41
C TYR A 281 -14.52 15.83 -12.19
N LEU A 282 -14.35 17.09 -11.84
CA LEU A 282 -13.80 17.54 -10.58
C LEU A 282 -14.96 17.68 -9.59
N TYR A 283 -14.95 16.85 -8.54
CA TYR A 283 -16.05 16.72 -7.59
C TYR A 283 -15.83 17.63 -6.38
N GLY A 284 -16.89 17.88 -5.63
CA GLY A 284 -17.03 18.90 -4.61
C GLY A 284 -15.84 19.12 -3.66
N VAL A 285 -15.79 20.29 -3.08
CA VAL A 285 -14.75 20.69 -2.11
C VAL A 285 -14.98 19.98 -0.78
N SER A 286 -13.90 19.46 -0.19
CA SER A 286 -13.93 18.69 1.04
C SER A 286 -12.91 19.23 2.04
N THR A 287 -13.25 19.27 3.32
CA THR A 287 -12.34 19.72 4.37
C THR A 287 -11.29 18.68 4.75
N PRO A 288 -11.57 17.35 4.76
CA PRO A 288 -10.53 16.31 4.91
C PRO A 288 -9.43 16.42 3.85
N GLU A 289 -9.79 16.51 2.57
CA GLU A 289 -8.80 16.66 1.49
C GLU A 289 -8.07 18.00 1.56
N THR A 290 -8.75 19.06 1.99
CA THR A 290 -8.12 20.38 2.19
C THR A 290 -7.05 20.32 3.29
N GLY A 291 -7.30 19.57 4.38
CA GLY A 291 -6.34 19.34 5.46
C GLY A 291 -5.11 18.56 4.97
N LYS A 292 -5.32 17.41 4.33
CA LYS A 292 -4.25 16.59 3.75
C LYS A 292 -3.42 17.37 2.71
N PHE A 293 -4.11 18.15 1.86
CA PHE A 293 -3.44 19.03 0.89
C PHE A 293 -2.54 20.05 1.59
N ALA A 294 -3.04 20.74 2.63
CA ALA A 294 -2.25 21.72 3.38
C ALA A 294 -0.99 21.07 3.97
N ALA A 295 -1.09 19.84 4.49
CA ALA A 295 0.04 19.10 5.01
C ALA A 295 1.13 18.88 3.95
N VAL A 296 0.81 18.24 2.84
CA VAL A 296 1.83 17.91 1.83
C VAL A 296 2.38 19.13 1.12
N MET A 297 1.59 20.20 0.96
CA MET A 297 2.09 21.46 0.42
C MET A 297 3.06 22.15 1.40
N ALA A 298 2.82 22.07 2.71
CA ALA A 298 3.76 22.56 3.71
C ALA A 298 5.06 21.75 3.70
N MET A 299 4.99 20.42 3.60
CA MET A 299 6.17 19.56 3.42
C MET A 299 6.95 19.95 2.17
N ALA A 300 6.29 20.09 1.03
CA ALA A 300 6.92 20.52 -0.21
C ALA A 300 7.59 21.89 -0.09
N GLY A 301 6.98 22.83 0.64
CA GLY A 301 7.53 24.16 0.92
C GLY A 301 8.87 24.14 1.67
N ARG A 302 9.16 23.08 2.45
CA ARG A 302 10.46 22.94 3.16
C ARG A 302 11.45 22.02 2.45
N ILE A 303 10.98 21.11 1.61
CA ILE A 303 11.82 20.09 0.94
C ILE A 303 12.44 20.65 -0.35
N TYR A 304 11.66 21.32 -1.19
CA TYR A 304 12.17 21.88 -2.45
C TYR A 304 13.01 23.11 -2.20
N LYS A 305 14.18 23.16 -2.84
CA LYS A 305 15.19 24.19 -2.60
C LYS A 305 15.02 25.44 -3.48
N ASP A 306 14.26 25.34 -4.58
CA ASP A 306 13.95 26.50 -5.39
C ASP A 306 13.03 27.45 -4.61
N PRO A 307 13.45 28.72 -4.34
CA PRO A 307 12.68 29.59 -3.47
C PRO A 307 11.30 29.99 -3.99
N GLN A 308 11.14 30.05 -5.32
CA GLN A 308 9.85 30.41 -5.92
C GLN A 308 8.89 29.23 -5.82
N GLN A 309 9.36 28.03 -6.09
CA GLN A 309 8.60 26.81 -5.98
C GLN A 309 8.20 26.54 -4.52
N ALA A 310 9.16 26.59 -3.60
CA ALA A 310 8.91 26.44 -2.17
C ALA A 310 7.85 27.43 -1.65
N LYS A 311 7.96 28.69 -2.08
CA LYS A 311 6.96 29.72 -1.73
C LYS A 311 5.57 29.40 -2.30
N THR A 312 5.48 28.92 -3.54
CA THR A 312 4.20 28.56 -4.16
C THR A 312 3.49 27.47 -3.34
N TYR A 313 4.22 26.43 -2.93
CA TYR A 313 3.66 25.36 -2.10
C TYR A 313 3.24 25.86 -0.71
N LEU A 314 4.09 26.65 -0.05
CA LEU A 314 3.76 27.17 1.28
C LEU A 314 2.58 28.15 1.25
N ASP A 315 2.47 29.01 0.25
CA ASP A 315 1.32 29.90 0.08
C ASP A 315 0.02 29.09 -0.11
N ALA A 316 0.07 28.01 -0.90
CA ALA A 316 -1.06 27.10 -1.10
C ALA A 316 -1.47 26.40 0.21
N ALA A 317 -0.49 25.93 1.00
CA ALA A 317 -0.74 25.31 2.30
C ALA A 317 -1.41 26.28 3.27
N GLN A 318 -0.92 27.51 3.37
CA GLN A 318 -1.49 28.54 4.24
C GLN A 318 -2.91 28.93 3.80
N LEU A 319 -3.16 29.08 2.50
CA LEU A 319 -4.48 29.39 1.98
C LEU A 319 -5.49 28.27 2.28
N ALA A 320 -5.07 27.01 2.16
CA ALA A 320 -5.88 25.85 2.54
C ALA A 320 -6.17 25.84 4.06
N TRP A 321 -5.18 26.13 4.88
CA TRP A 321 -5.37 26.24 6.32
C TRP A 321 -6.36 27.39 6.67
N ASP A 322 -6.23 28.54 6.04
CA ASP A 322 -7.12 29.69 6.27
C ASP A 322 -8.56 29.34 5.86
N TYR A 323 -8.76 28.60 4.77
CA TYR A 323 -10.08 28.08 4.40
C TYR A 323 -10.65 27.18 5.51
N LEU A 324 -9.86 26.25 6.04
CA LEU A 324 -10.30 25.34 7.12
C LEU A 324 -10.74 26.12 8.37
N GLN A 325 -10.12 27.27 8.68
CA GLN A 325 -10.52 28.10 9.81
C GLN A 325 -11.89 28.77 9.62
N THR A 326 -12.40 28.82 8.39
CA THR A 326 -13.75 29.33 8.09
C THR A 326 -14.82 28.24 8.12
N GLN A 327 -14.43 26.97 8.31
CA GLN A 327 -15.32 25.81 8.33
C GLN A 327 -15.42 25.21 9.75
N ASP A 328 -16.54 25.47 10.42
CA ASP A 328 -16.79 24.98 11.79
C ASP A 328 -17.11 23.46 11.82
N GLN A 329 -17.45 22.87 10.68
CA GLN A 329 -17.83 21.47 10.54
C GLN A 329 -17.20 20.87 9.28
N MET A 330 -16.95 19.55 9.35
CA MET A 330 -16.50 18.76 8.21
C MET A 330 -17.45 18.92 7.02
N GLN A 331 -16.86 19.12 5.85
CA GLN A 331 -17.53 19.15 4.55
C GLN A 331 -17.00 17.97 3.71
N GLU A 332 -17.85 16.98 3.41
CA GLU A 332 -17.44 15.80 2.64
C GLU A 332 -17.28 16.09 1.14
N GLY A 333 -17.92 17.13 0.63
CA GLY A 333 -17.94 17.42 -0.81
C GLY A 333 -18.63 16.35 -1.65
N TRP A 334 -19.54 15.59 -1.05
CA TRP A 334 -20.27 14.49 -1.69
C TRP A 334 -21.73 14.87 -1.98
N ILE A 335 -22.20 14.49 -3.17
CA ILE A 335 -23.60 14.56 -3.57
C ILE A 335 -24.00 13.15 -4.08
N ASP A 336 -25.25 12.74 -3.82
CA ASP A 336 -25.74 11.45 -4.29
C ASP A 336 -25.60 11.33 -5.82
N GLY A 337 -24.97 10.24 -6.28
CA GLY A 337 -24.61 10.02 -7.66
C GLY A 337 -23.13 10.31 -8.00
N ASP A 338 -22.33 10.77 -7.04
CA ASP A 338 -20.88 10.94 -7.19
C ASP A 338 -20.10 9.63 -6.93
N ASP A 339 -20.66 8.51 -7.29
CA ASP A 339 -20.29 7.17 -6.88
C ASP A 339 -19.23 6.49 -7.76
N SER A 340 -18.84 7.11 -8.86
CA SER A 340 -17.74 6.56 -9.65
C SER A 340 -16.38 6.77 -8.97
N GLY A 341 -15.63 5.71 -8.79
CA GLY A 341 -14.40 5.74 -8.02
C GLY A 341 -14.67 5.76 -6.51
N SER A 342 -13.95 6.58 -5.74
CA SER A 342 -14.14 6.66 -4.28
C SER A 342 -15.53 7.17 -3.93
N GLY A 343 -16.26 6.38 -3.13
CA GLY A 343 -17.56 6.75 -2.59
C GLY A 343 -17.48 7.77 -1.46
N LYS A 344 -18.54 7.83 -0.65
CA LYS A 344 -18.50 8.54 0.64
C LYS A 344 -17.48 7.89 1.56
N TYR A 345 -16.92 8.67 2.48
CA TYR A 345 -16.01 8.17 3.50
C TYR A 345 -16.62 7.05 4.37
N LEU A 346 -17.90 6.93 4.50
CA LEU A 346 -18.60 6.03 5.43
C LEU A 346 -19.31 4.84 4.72
N LEU A 347 -18.85 4.38 3.57
CA LEU A 347 -19.59 3.39 2.77
C LEU A 347 -19.29 1.92 3.05
N SER A 348 -18.23 1.58 3.76
CA SER A 348 -17.89 0.19 4.04
C SER A 348 -18.30 -0.21 5.45
N GLU A 349 -19.23 -1.15 5.59
CA GLU A 349 -19.58 -1.74 6.90
C GLU A 349 -18.41 -2.51 7.54
N ILE A 350 -17.42 -2.90 6.73
CA ILE A 350 -16.26 -3.68 7.17
C ILE A 350 -15.07 -2.77 7.49
N ASP A 351 -15.03 -1.57 6.92
CA ASP A 351 -13.89 -0.65 6.94
C ASP A 351 -14.32 0.75 7.39
N ILE A 352 -15.20 0.82 8.37
CA ILE A 352 -15.60 2.07 8.99
C ILE A 352 -14.60 2.41 10.09
N GLU A 353 -13.90 3.52 9.92
CA GLU A 353 -13.08 4.13 10.96
C GLU A 353 -13.84 5.33 11.54
N ASP A 354 -13.74 5.53 12.86
CA ASP A 354 -14.41 6.66 13.51
C ASP A 354 -13.84 8.01 13.05
N SER A 355 -12.56 8.05 12.67
CA SER A 355 -11.88 9.19 12.07
C SER A 355 -12.58 9.73 10.82
N LEU A 356 -13.21 8.89 10.01
CA LEU A 356 -13.95 9.31 8.82
C LEU A 356 -15.21 10.16 9.12
N LYS A 357 -15.58 10.30 10.38
CA LYS A 357 -16.69 11.15 10.82
C LYS A 357 -16.27 12.58 11.17
N THR A 358 -15.00 12.89 11.08
CA THR A 358 -14.38 14.17 11.42
C THR A 358 -13.21 14.45 10.48
N ASP A 359 -12.79 15.71 10.39
CA ASP A 359 -11.58 16.14 9.67
C ASP A 359 -10.48 16.65 10.62
N ILE A 360 -10.60 16.28 11.90
CA ILE A 360 -9.70 16.77 12.95
C ILE A 360 -8.27 16.20 12.78
N ASP A 361 -8.16 14.96 12.37
CA ASP A 361 -6.90 14.27 12.08
C ASP A 361 -6.17 14.87 10.87
N ASP A 362 -6.93 15.28 9.84
CA ASP A 362 -6.42 15.95 8.65
C ASP A 362 -5.89 17.36 8.97
N ARG A 363 -6.65 18.10 9.78
CA ARG A 363 -6.22 19.42 10.29
C ARG A 363 -5.02 19.27 11.24
N TYR A 364 -4.96 18.19 12.01
CA TYR A 364 -3.84 17.90 12.90
C TYR A 364 -2.56 17.68 12.10
N TRP A 365 -2.60 16.87 11.03
CA TRP A 365 -1.47 16.69 10.13
C TRP A 365 -1.08 18.02 9.47
N ALA A 366 -2.04 18.78 8.93
CA ALA A 366 -1.77 20.12 8.38
C ALA A 366 -1.06 21.05 9.36
N ALA A 367 -1.52 21.09 10.62
CA ALA A 367 -0.92 21.91 11.66
C ALA A 367 0.52 21.46 11.98
N ALA A 368 0.76 20.14 12.07
CA ALA A 368 2.11 19.60 12.28
C ALA A 368 3.08 20.07 11.18
N GLU A 369 2.70 19.90 9.91
CA GLU A 369 3.54 20.23 8.79
C GLU A 369 3.76 21.75 8.62
N LEU A 370 2.74 22.53 8.86
CA LEU A 370 2.84 24.00 8.88
C LEU A 370 3.74 24.49 10.01
N PHE A 371 3.67 23.87 11.20
CA PHE A 371 4.58 24.18 12.30
C PHE A 371 6.04 23.83 11.93
N LEU A 372 6.27 22.65 11.41
CA LEU A 372 7.60 22.18 11.01
C LEU A 372 8.23 23.10 9.94
N THR A 373 7.42 23.66 9.05
CA THR A 373 7.87 24.50 7.95
C THR A 373 8.05 25.97 8.34
N THR A 374 7.14 26.52 9.14
CA THR A 374 7.10 27.96 9.46
C THR A 374 7.63 28.30 10.84
N GLY A 375 7.54 27.39 11.80
CA GLY A 375 7.81 27.65 13.21
C GLY A 375 6.76 28.53 13.91
N ASP A 376 5.60 28.81 13.26
CA ASP A 376 4.56 29.64 13.85
C ASP A 376 3.82 28.87 14.96
N SER A 377 3.88 29.39 16.16
CA SER A 377 3.33 28.77 17.38
C SER A 377 1.83 28.54 17.35
N LYS A 378 1.06 29.23 16.50
CA LYS A 378 -0.39 28.98 16.35
C LYS A 378 -0.69 27.56 15.90
N PHE A 379 0.18 26.98 15.06
CA PHE A 379 0.02 25.61 14.58
C PHE A 379 0.35 24.59 15.67
N GLU A 380 1.43 24.83 16.43
CA GLU A 380 1.74 23.97 17.58
C GLU A 380 0.66 24.03 18.65
N GLN A 381 0.06 25.21 18.90
CA GLN A 381 -1.06 25.32 19.82
C GLN A 381 -2.24 24.45 19.38
N TYR A 382 -2.53 24.38 18.07
CA TYR A 382 -3.55 23.47 17.54
C TYR A 382 -3.24 22.01 17.87
N LEU A 383 -1.98 21.59 17.73
CA LEU A 383 -1.56 20.23 18.09
C LEU A 383 -1.80 19.94 19.58
N VAL A 384 -1.43 20.87 20.46
CA VAL A 384 -1.65 20.74 21.92
C VAL A 384 -3.13 20.60 22.23
N ASP A 385 -3.95 21.46 21.67
CA ASP A 385 -5.40 21.52 21.97
C ASP A 385 -6.16 20.26 21.52
N HIS A 386 -5.63 19.53 20.53
CA HIS A 386 -6.28 18.35 19.95
C HIS A 386 -5.56 17.03 20.20
N PHE A 387 -4.39 17.04 20.86
CA PHE A 387 -3.53 15.87 21.03
C PHE A 387 -4.23 14.66 21.65
N ASP A 388 -5.06 14.90 22.68
CA ASP A 388 -5.75 13.81 23.39
C ASP A 388 -6.82 13.13 22.54
N GLN A 389 -7.28 13.79 21.47
CA GLN A 389 -8.27 13.24 20.54
C GLN A 389 -7.63 12.38 19.44
N MET A 390 -6.31 12.50 19.23
CA MET A 390 -5.61 11.82 18.15
C MET A 390 -5.14 10.43 18.60
N PRO A 391 -5.64 9.35 17.98
CA PRO A 391 -5.07 8.02 18.19
C PRO A 391 -3.72 7.93 17.51
N PHE A 392 -2.90 6.94 17.89
CA PHE A 392 -1.74 6.53 17.13
C PHE A 392 -2.08 5.21 16.42
N ASN A 393 -2.37 5.28 15.13
CA ASN A 393 -2.85 4.16 14.32
C ASN A 393 -1.91 3.84 13.16
N LEU A 394 -2.46 3.75 11.95
CA LEU A 394 -1.76 3.53 10.69
C LEU A 394 -1.38 4.87 10.05
N TYR A 395 -0.66 4.81 8.93
CA TYR A 395 -0.18 5.99 8.18
C TYR A 395 -1.04 6.18 6.92
N GLU A 396 -2.33 6.41 7.09
CA GLU A 396 -3.28 6.30 5.99
C GLU A 396 -4.23 7.50 5.86
N TRP A 397 -4.92 7.58 4.72
CA TRP A 397 -5.83 8.69 4.42
C TRP A 397 -7.09 8.71 5.29
N LYS A 398 -7.46 7.60 5.92
CA LYS A 398 -8.60 7.52 6.82
C LYS A 398 -8.33 8.14 8.18
N ASP A 399 -7.07 8.18 8.59
CA ASP A 399 -6.61 8.81 9.82
C ASP A 399 -5.18 9.31 9.61
N ALA A 400 -5.05 10.57 9.25
CA ALA A 400 -3.77 11.20 8.95
C ALA A 400 -2.99 11.67 10.19
N SER A 401 -3.55 11.55 11.39
CA SER A 401 -2.95 12.08 12.62
C SER A 401 -1.59 11.48 12.93
N THR A 402 -1.40 10.17 12.66
CA THR A 402 -0.13 9.46 12.89
C THR A 402 1.01 10.04 12.05
N LEU A 403 0.74 10.44 10.79
CA LEU A 403 1.74 11.10 9.93
C LEU A 403 2.25 12.37 10.60
N GLY A 404 1.35 13.25 11.02
CA GLY A 404 1.72 14.49 11.70
C GLY A 404 2.44 14.29 13.02
N MET A 405 2.03 13.29 13.82
CA MET A 405 2.71 12.97 15.08
C MET A 405 4.14 12.49 14.85
N VAL A 406 4.35 11.59 13.90
CA VAL A 406 5.68 11.04 13.60
C VAL A 406 6.61 12.12 13.06
N ASP A 407 6.14 12.93 12.13
CA ASP A 407 6.95 14.01 11.58
C ASP A 407 7.29 15.07 12.64
N TYR A 408 6.32 15.42 13.51
CA TYR A 408 6.62 16.28 14.66
C TYR A 408 7.68 15.67 15.58
N LEU A 409 7.54 14.39 15.92
CA LEU A 409 8.47 13.69 16.82
C LEU A 409 9.91 13.74 16.31
N PHE A 410 10.11 13.43 15.02
CA PHE A 410 11.46 13.31 14.46
C PHE A 410 12.03 14.63 13.93
N TYR A 411 11.22 15.55 13.42
CA TYR A 411 11.71 16.74 12.72
C TYR A 411 11.50 18.06 13.45
N ALA A 412 10.63 18.16 14.45
CA ALA A 412 10.45 19.42 15.19
C ALA A 412 11.74 19.84 15.88
N LYS A 413 12.24 21.04 15.54
CA LYS A 413 13.45 21.64 16.12
C LYS A 413 13.21 22.20 17.52
N ALA A 414 11.97 22.57 17.82
CA ALA A 414 11.52 23.07 19.12
C ALA A 414 10.32 22.24 19.59
N ASP A 415 10.21 22.06 20.89
CA ASP A 415 9.11 21.33 21.55
C ASP A 415 8.75 22.05 22.86
N PRO A 416 8.26 23.31 22.78
CA PRO A 416 8.01 24.12 23.97
C PRO A 416 6.91 23.56 24.87
N ASN A 417 5.97 22.81 24.31
CA ASN A 417 4.85 22.21 25.02
C ASN A 417 5.06 20.73 25.39
N GLN A 418 6.27 20.19 25.17
CA GLN A 418 6.64 18.81 25.51
C GLN A 418 5.70 17.76 24.89
N LEU A 419 5.34 17.94 23.62
CA LEU A 419 4.57 16.96 22.86
C LEU A 419 5.39 15.72 22.47
N LYS A 420 6.69 15.89 22.19
CA LYS A 420 7.56 14.77 21.78
C LYS A 420 7.53 13.60 22.75
N PRO A 421 7.73 13.77 24.07
CA PRO A 421 7.63 12.65 25.01
C PRO A 421 6.26 11.95 25.00
N GLN A 422 5.19 12.71 24.78
CA GLN A 422 3.82 12.18 24.74
C GLN A 422 3.57 11.38 23.46
N ILE A 423 4.02 11.89 22.31
CA ILE A 423 3.95 11.18 21.03
C ILE A 423 4.81 9.91 21.09
N GLN A 424 6.02 10.00 21.64
CA GLN A 424 6.90 8.84 21.82
C GLN A 424 6.20 7.76 22.66
N GLN A 425 5.50 8.12 23.72
CA GLN A 425 4.77 7.15 24.53
C GLN A 425 3.66 6.47 23.72
N LYS A 426 2.83 7.23 22.98
CA LYS A 426 1.79 6.65 22.10
C LYS A 426 2.37 5.69 21.07
N LEU A 427 3.50 6.05 20.45
CA LEU A 427 4.19 5.20 19.48
C LEU A 427 4.67 3.89 20.11
N LEU A 428 5.33 3.96 21.28
CA LEU A 428 5.83 2.77 21.96
C LEU A 428 4.70 1.88 22.47
N ASP A 429 3.63 2.45 23.01
CA ASP A 429 2.43 1.71 23.42
C ASP A 429 1.82 0.97 22.21
N ARG A 430 1.77 1.61 21.04
CA ARG A 430 1.32 0.98 19.80
C ARG A 430 2.26 -0.14 19.37
N ALA A 431 3.57 0.10 19.40
CA ALA A 431 4.57 -0.90 19.02
C ALA A 431 4.49 -2.15 19.92
N ASP A 432 4.28 -1.99 21.22
CA ASP A 432 4.10 -3.13 22.14
C ASP A 432 2.80 -3.90 21.88
N GLN A 433 1.71 -3.22 21.51
CA GLN A 433 0.48 -3.89 21.05
C GLN A 433 0.72 -4.69 19.77
N ILE A 434 1.50 -4.15 18.82
CA ILE A 434 1.89 -4.86 17.60
C ILE A 434 2.72 -6.08 17.94
N MET A 435 3.70 -5.97 18.84
CA MET A 435 4.53 -7.11 19.27
C MET A 435 3.68 -8.25 19.82
N GLY A 436 2.67 -7.96 20.65
CA GLY A 436 1.74 -8.99 21.14
C GLY A 436 1.00 -9.73 20.03
N ARG A 437 0.67 -9.06 18.91
CA ARG A 437 0.07 -9.71 17.74
C ARG A 437 1.06 -10.55 16.96
N VAL A 438 2.28 -10.05 16.75
CA VAL A 438 3.38 -10.77 16.08
C VAL A 438 3.68 -12.08 16.80
N GLU A 439 3.78 -12.05 18.13
CA GLU A 439 4.02 -13.23 18.97
C GLU A 439 2.87 -14.25 18.92
N GLY A 440 1.63 -13.77 18.76
CA GLY A 440 0.43 -14.62 18.65
C GLY A 440 0.15 -15.17 17.24
N SER A 441 0.95 -14.79 16.23
CA SER A 441 0.77 -15.19 14.83
C SER A 441 1.86 -16.18 14.40
N GLY A 442 1.47 -17.33 13.86
CA GLY A 442 2.41 -18.31 13.31
C GLY A 442 3.23 -17.75 12.14
N TYR A 443 2.65 -16.81 11.38
CA TYR A 443 3.35 -16.07 10.31
C TYR A 443 4.08 -14.81 10.81
N ARG A 444 4.04 -14.54 12.12
CA ARG A 444 4.62 -13.35 12.77
C ARG A 444 4.08 -12.04 12.18
N LEU A 445 2.75 -12.02 11.92
CA LEU A 445 2.08 -10.84 11.34
C LEU A 445 1.72 -9.82 12.40
N ALA A 446 2.00 -8.57 12.09
CA ALA A 446 1.58 -7.39 12.85
C ALA A 446 0.10 -7.08 12.64
N ASN A 447 -0.38 -7.18 11.41
CA ASN A 447 -1.77 -6.95 11.07
C ASN A 447 -2.65 -8.16 11.41
N HIS A 448 -3.81 -7.89 11.99
CA HIS A 448 -4.83 -8.90 12.34
C HIS A 448 -6.19 -8.62 11.69
N ARG A 449 -6.30 -7.51 10.94
CA ARG A 449 -7.50 -7.10 10.21
C ARG A 449 -7.33 -7.43 8.73
N PHE A 450 -8.04 -8.43 8.24
CA PHE A 450 -8.05 -8.78 6.83
C PHE A 450 -9.24 -8.11 6.15
N ILE A 451 -9.09 -6.81 5.93
CA ILE A 451 -10.04 -5.94 5.26
C ILE A 451 -9.40 -5.36 3.99
N TRP A 452 -10.08 -4.47 3.29
CA TRP A 452 -9.55 -3.82 2.10
C TRP A 452 -8.20 -3.14 2.37
N GLY A 453 -7.17 -3.47 1.59
CA GLY A 453 -5.82 -2.92 1.79
C GLY A 453 -5.01 -3.58 2.92
N SER A 454 -5.31 -4.81 3.32
CA SER A 454 -4.63 -5.49 4.44
C SER A 454 -3.11 -5.61 4.28
N ASN A 455 -2.59 -5.71 3.07
CA ASN A 455 -1.16 -5.70 2.81
C ASN A 455 -0.53 -4.35 3.17
N LYS A 456 -1.17 -3.24 2.79
CA LYS A 456 -0.78 -1.89 3.21
C LYS A 456 -0.72 -1.79 4.72
N MET A 457 -1.79 -2.20 5.41
CA MET A 457 -1.86 -2.19 6.89
C MET A 457 -0.73 -3.01 7.53
N THR A 458 -0.41 -4.18 6.98
CA THR A 458 0.71 -5.02 7.43
C THR A 458 2.04 -4.26 7.38
N VAL A 459 2.27 -3.54 6.31
CA VAL A 459 3.50 -2.76 6.09
C VAL A 459 3.56 -1.53 7.00
N GLU A 460 2.45 -0.83 7.19
CA GLU A 460 2.36 0.35 8.07
C GLU A 460 2.61 0.02 9.54
N GLU A 461 2.13 -1.14 10.01
CA GLU A 461 2.51 -1.64 11.33
C GLU A 461 4.02 -1.92 11.41
N GLY A 462 4.63 -2.39 10.31
CA GLY A 462 6.09 -2.54 10.19
C GLY A 462 6.84 -1.21 10.32
N ILE A 463 6.32 -0.12 9.74
CA ILE A 463 6.89 1.24 9.87
C ILE A 463 6.89 1.68 11.33
N THR A 464 5.78 1.48 12.06
CA THR A 464 5.71 1.78 13.50
C THR A 464 6.79 1.04 14.29
N LEU A 465 7.03 -0.24 13.97
CA LEU A 465 8.07 -1.05 14.61
C LEU A 465 9.49 -0.51 14.31
N VAL A 466 9.77 -0.05 13.07
CA VAL A 466 11.07 0.57 12.76
C VAL A 466 11.26 1.87 13.55
N HIS A 467 10.22 2.70 13.67
CA HIS A 467 10.29 3.91 14.51
C HIS A 467 10.54 3.57 15.98
N ALA A 468 9.88 2.54 16.53
CA ALA A 468 10.14 2.07 17.89
C ALA A 468 11.59 1.57 18.06
N TYR A 469 12.13 0.86 17.05
CA TYR A 469 13.55 0.48 17.03
C TYR A 469 14.48 1.71 17.06
N HIS A 470 14.19 2.75 16.28
CA HIS A 470 15.00 3.98 16.28
C HIS A 470 15.02 4.67 17.65
N LEU A 471 13.90 4.66 18.36
CA LEU A 471 13.77 5.29 19.67
C LEU A 471 14.45 4.49 20.79
N THR A 472 14.36 3.15 20.73
CA THR A 472 14.76 2.27 21.85
C THR A 472 16.04 1.47 21.60
N GLN A 473 16.40 1.23 20.33
CA GLN A 473 17.45 0.31 19.87
C GLN A 473 17.19 -1.16 20.26
N GLU A 474 15.94 -1.50 20.65
CA GLU A 474 15.57 -2.89 20.96
C GLU A 474 15.38 -3.69 19.68
N GLN A 475 16.21 -4.74 19.48
CA GLN A 475 16.23 -5.57 18.27
C GLN A 475 14.89 -6.23 17.95
N LYS A 476 14.10 -6.58 18.97
CA LYS A 476 12.77 -7.19 18.79
C LYS A 476 11.87 -6.42 17.80
N TYR A 477 11.90 -5.09 17.84
CA TYR A 477 11.10 -4.26 16.94
C TYR A 477 11.60 -4.33 15.50
N LYS A 478 12.91 -4.29 15.29
CA LYS A 478 13.51 -4.45 13.96
C LYS A 478 13.24 -5.82 13.36
N GLU A 479 13.38 -6.88 14.14
CA GLU A 479 13.08 -8.26 13.73
C GLU A 479 11.62 -8.40 13.31
N ALA A 480 10.70 -7.89 14.12
CA ALA A 480 9.27 -7.92 13.81
C ALA A 480 8.91 -7.04 12.58
N ALA A 481 9.60 -5.93 12.35
CA ALA A 481 9.43 -5.13 11.12
C ALA A 481 9.91 -5.89 9.87
N LEU A 482 11.04 -6.60 9.98
CA LEU A 482 11.54 -7.48 8.91
C LEU A 482 10.55 -8.61 8.59
N ASP A 483 9.85 -9.14 9.59
CA ASP A 483 8.83 -10.17 9.40
C ASP A 483 7.69 -9.66 8.49
N GLN A 484 7.30 -8.38 8.57
CA GLN A 484 6.28 -7.80 7.69
C GLN A 484 6.79 -7.69 6.24
N LEU A 485 8.03 -7.27 6.03
CA LEU A 485 8.65 -7.28 4.70
C LEU A 485 8.74 -8.70 4.14
N HIS A 486 9.14 -9.68 4.96
CA HIS A 486 9.25 -11.07 4.52
C HIS A 486 7.90 -11.66 4.09
N TYR A 487 6.81 -11.30 4.79
CA TYR A 487 5.46 -11.69 4.40
C TYR A 487 5.09 -11.15 3.01
N MET A 488 5.34 -9.88 2.75
CA MET A 488 5.09 -9.26 1.45
C MET A 488 5.91 -9.89 0.32
N MET A 489 7.11 -10.37 0.64
CA MET A 489 8.06 -10.95 -0.31
C MET A 489 7.97 -12.48 -0.43
N GLY A 490 6.86 -13.09 0.01
CA GLY A 490 6.55 -14.50 -0.28
C GLY A 490 6.63 -15.45 0.92
N ARG A 491 7.05 -15.00 2.12
CA ARG A 491 7.00 -15.83 3.34
C ARG A 491 5.57 -15.86 3.89
N ASN A 492 4.64 -16.34 3.09
CA ASN A 492 3.23 -16.46 3.41
C ASN A 492 2.69 -17.81 2.92
N HIS A 493 1.48 -18.16 3.34
CA HIS A 493 0.89 -19.46 2.99
C HIS A 493 0.62 -19.63 1.47
N PHE A 494 0.57 -18.53 0.71
CA PHE A 494 0.43 -18.60 -0.75
C PHE A 494 1.76 -18.94 -1.47
N ASP A 495 2.92 -18.80 -0.78
CA ASP A 495 4.24 -18.85 -1.43
C ASP A 495 4.32 -17.85 -2.60
N GLN A 496 3.76 -16.66 -2.41
CA GLN A 496 3.61 -15.64 -3.44
C GLN A 496 4.04 -14.27 -2.93
N THR A 497 4.79 -13.52 -3.74
CA THR A 497 5.04 -12.11 -3.44
C THR A 497 3.82 -11.27 -3.84
N PHE A 498 3.46 -10.31 -3.00
CA PHE A 498 2.37 -9.39 -3.28
C PHE A 498 2.79 -8.18 -4.11
N VAL A 499 3.89 -8.32 -4.85
CA VAL A 499 4.45 -7.29 -5.73
C VAL A 499 4.68 -7.88 -7.12
N THR A 500 4.13 -7.25 -8.15
CA THR A 500 4.29 -7.71 -9.53
C THR A 500 5.76 -7.67 -9.99
N GLY A 501 6.21 -8.72 -10.67
CA GLY A 501 7.56 -8.79 -11.23
C GLY A 501 8.70 -8.83 -10.19
N VAL A 502 8.41 -9.19 -8.93
CA VAL A 502 9.38 -9.34 -7.84
C VAL A 502 9.30 -10.76 -7.27
N GLY A 503 10.45 -11.41 -7.09
CA GLY A 503 10.53 -12.80 -6.59
C GLY A 503 10.34 -13.84 -7.69
N THR A 504 10.20 -15.10 -7.28
CA THR A 504 10.00 -16.25 -8.16
C THR A 504 8.54 -16.50 -8.51
N HIS A 505 7.66 -16.31 -7.50
CA HIS A 505 6.20 -16.44 -7.64
C HIS A 505 5.53 -15.09 -7.37
N PRO A 506 5.66 -14.10 -8.28
CA PRO A 506 5.00 -12.81 -8.10
C PRO A 506 3.50 -12.91 -8.34
N VAL A 507 2.73 -12.00 -7.75
CA VAL A 507 1.37 -11.75 -8.21
C VAL A 507 1.39 -11.40 -9.71
N ALA A 508 0.47 -12.01 -10.48
CA ALA A 508 0.52 -11.95 -11.94
C ALA A 508 -0.75 -11.39 -12.59
N LYS A 509 -1.90 -11.47 -11.90
CA LYS A 509 -3.21 -11.12 -12.46
C LYS A 509 -3.82 -9.92 -11.73
N VAL A 510 -3.02 -8.84 -11.63
CA VAL A 510 -3.45 -7.65 -10.92
C VAL A 510 -4.71 -7.03 -11.56
N ASN A 511 -5.64 -6.55 -10.74
CA ASN A 511 -6.76 -5.75 -11.21
C ASN A 511 -6.26 -4.34 -11.53
N HIS A 512 -6.01 -4.08 -12.81
CA HIS A 512 -5.52 -2.81 -13.34
C HIS A 512 -6.00 -2.66 -14.78
N LEU A 513 -6.79 -1.63 -15.05
CA LEU A 513 -7.48 -1.45 -16.34
C LEU A 513 -6.51 -1.42 -17.53
N PHE A 514 -5.42 -0.68 -17.41
CA PHE A 514 -4.41 -0.60 -18.49
C PHE A 514 -3.71 -1.93 -18.71
N ALA A 515 -3.25 -2.59 -17.64
CA ALA A 515 -2.62 -3.90 -17.75
C ALA A 515 -3.54 -4.93 -18.41
N ARG A 516 -4.82 -4.94 -18.03
CA ARG A 516 -5.86 -5.82 -18.62
C ARG A 516 -6.17 -5.47 -20.07
N ALA A 517 -6.30 -4.17 -20.41
CA ALA A 517 -6.62 -3.74 -21.77
C ALA A 517 -5.52 -4.11 -22.77
N LYS A 518 -4.26 -4.03 -22.38
CA LYS A 518 -3.11 -4.30 -23.23
C LYS A 518 -2.47 -5.68 -23.02
N GLN A 519 -2.95 -6.46 -22.05
CA GLN A 519 -2.38 -7.77 -21.67
C GLN A 519 -0.87 -7.67 -21.36
N ILE A 520 -0.50 -6.67 -20.58
CA ILE A 520 0.87 -6.38 -20.14
C ILE A 520 1.03 -6.65 -18.65
N ASN A 521 2.27 -6.87 -18.22
CA ASN A 521 2.63 -6.90 -16.81
C ASN A 521 3.39 -5.61 -16.46
N ILE A 522 2.89 -4.85 -15.49
CA ILE A 522 3.54 -3.65 -14.95
C ILE A 522 4.29 -4.10 -13.68
N PRO A 523 5.64 -4.04 -13.65
CA PRO A 523 6.39 -4.47 -12.48
C PRO A 523 6.32 -3.46 -11.33
N GLY A 524 6.38 -3.94 -10.10
CA GLY A 524 6.44 -3.12 -8.90
C GLY A 524 5.08 -2.74 -8.29
N LEU A 525 3.96 -3.20 -8.85
CA LEU A 525 2.63 -2.93 -8.30
C LEU A 525 2.37 -3.76 -7.04
N VAL A 526 2.02 -3.13 -5.94
CA VAL A 526 1.61 -3.76 -4.68
C VAL A 526 0.10 -3.97 -4.69
N VAL A 527 -0.38 -5.17 -4.38
CA VAL A 527 -1.82 -5.49 -4.36
C VAL A 527 -2.40 -5.40 -2.95
N GLY A 528 -3.71 -5.17 -2.86
CA GLY A 528 -4.44 -4.94 -1.61
C GLY A 528 -4.33 -6.07 -0.57
N GLY A 529 -4.24 -7.34 -1.00
CA GLY A 529 -4.07 -8.48 -0.10
C GLY A 529 -5.37 -9.10 0.39
N PRO A 530 -5.28 -10.02 1.37
CA PRO A 530 -6.43 -10.72 1.92
C PRO A 530 -7.52 -9.78 2.46
N ASN A 531 -8.78 -10.07 2.09
CA ASN A 531 -9.94 -9.25 2.48
C ASN A 531 -11.16 -10.16 2.72
N ASP A 532 -11.54 -10.30 3.99
CA ASP A 532 -12.65 -11.14 4.43
C ASP A 532 -14.00 -10.75 3.81
N GLY A 533 -14.17 -9.48 3.50
CA GLY A 533 -15.37 -8.96 2.87
C GLY A 533 -15.52 -9.40 1.42
N ALA A 534 -14.39 -9.57 0.69
CA ALA A 534 -14.34 -9.88 -0.74
C ALA A 534 -15.56 -9.32 -1.49
N GLN A 535 -15.69 -7.98 -1.49
CA GLN A 535 -16.89 -7.25 -1.92
C GLN A 535 -17.23 -7.51 -3.40
N ASP A 536 -16.23 -7.89 -4.20
CA ASP A 536 -16.39 -8.32 -5.59
C ASP A 536 -16.97 -9.74 -5.75
N ASN A 537 -17.07 -10.52 -4.69
CA ASN A 537 -17.48 -11.93 -4.69
C ASN A 537 -16.59 -12.84 -5.56
N ILE A 538 -15.34 -12.52 -5.75
CA ILE A 538 -14.35 -13.28 -6.53
C ILE A 538 -13.43 -14.08 -5.61
N ALA A 539 -12.80 -13.41 -4.63
CA ALA A 539 -12.00 -14.09 -3.62
C ALA A 539 -12.87 -14.84 -2.59
N PRO A 540 -12.34 -15.84 -1.87
CA PRO A 540 -13.03 -16.46 -0.76
C PRO A 540 -13.37 -15.47 0.35
N LYS A 541 -14.55 -15.58 0.96
CA LYS A 541 -15.00 -14.73 2.07
C LYS A 541 -14.84 -15.41 3.43
N GLY A 542 -14.53 -14.63 4.47
CA GLY A 542 -14.55 -15.09 5.86
C GLY A 542 -13.46 -16.12 6.18
N LEU A 543 -12.36 -16.13 5.45
CA LEU A 543 -11.22 -17.03 5.68
C LEU A 543 -9.99 -16.32 6.25
N GLY A 544 -10.14 -15.08 6.75
CA GLY A 544 -9.05 -14.30 7.32
C GLY A 544 -7.91 -14.12 6.33
N ILE A 545 -6.72 -14.47 6.76
CA ILE A 545 -5.49 -14.40 5.95
C ILE A 545 -5.59 -15.15 4.60
N ARG A 546 -6.53 -16.09 4.45
CA ARG A 546 -6.75 -16.87 3.22
C ARG A 546 -7.80 -16.28 2.28
N SER A 547 -8.40 -15.14 2.64
CA SER A 547 -9.41 -14.45 1.81
C SER A 547 -8.76 -13.64 0.69
N TYR A 548 -7.99 -14.28 -0.19
CA TYR A 548 -7.26 -13.67 -1.30
C TYR A 548 -7.30 -14.57 -2.55
N LEU A 549 -7.28 -13.95 -3.72
CA LEU A 549 -7.13 -14.65 -4.99
C LEU A 549 -6.36 -13.77 -5.99
N ASP A 550 -5.28 -14.30 -6.57
CA ASP A 550 -4.58 -13.66 -7.69
C ASP A 550 -5.45 -13.72 -8.95
N SER A 551 -6.31 -12.72 -9.12
CA SER A 551 -7.26 -12.64 -10.23
C SER A 551 -7.47 -11.19 -10.65
N GLU A 552 -7.34 -10.91 -11.95
CA GLU A 552 -7.62 -9.60 -12.54
C GLU A 552 -9.08 -9.13 -12.35
N LYS A 553 -9.97 -10.01 -11.89
CA LYS A 553 -11.37 -9.69 -11.61
C LYS A 553 -11.59 -9.30 -10.15
N SER A 554 -10.66 -9.62 -9.26
CA SER A 554 -10.78 -9.31 -7.84
C SER A 554 -10.21 -7.92 -7.54
N TYR A 555 -11.07 -6.90 -7.61
CA TYR A 555 -10.69 -5.56 -7.19
C TYR A 555 -10.58 -5.45 -5.65
N ALA A 556 -11.33 -6.26 -4.92
CA ALA A 556 -11.35 -6.20 -3.46
C ALA A 556 -10.08 -6.76 -2.79
N THR A 557 -9.29 -7.58 -3.49
CA THR A 557 -8.08 -8.22 -2.94
C THR A 557 -6.84 -8.05 -3.80
N ASN A 558 -6.99 -7.88 -5.11
CA ASN A 558 -5.88 -7.91 -6.06
C ASN A 558 -5.74 -6.64 -6.90
N GLU A 559 -6.33 -5.54 -6.45
CA GLU A 559 -6.12 -4.23 -7.03
C GLU A 559 -4.83 -3.59 -6.50
N TYR A 560 -4.14 -2.87 -7.37
CA TYR A 560 -3.07 -1.95 -7.04
C TYR A 560 -3.62 -0.58 -6.63
N ALA A 561 -2.90 0.13 -5.76
CA ALA A 561 -3.11 1.56 -5.53
C ALA A 561 -1.79 2.26 -5.21
N ILE A 562 -1.69 3.56 -5.54
CA ILE A 562 -0.49 4.36 -5.27
C ILE A 562 -0.14 4.40 -3.79
N ASP A 563 -1.16 4.46 -2.93
CA ASP A 563 -1.03 4.46 -1.47
C ASP A 563 -0.75 3.08 -0.86
N TYR A 564 -0.74 2.00 -1.67
CA TYR A 564 -0.25 0.69 -1.25
C TYR A 564 1.27 0.56 -1.47
N ASN A 565 1.78 1.18 -2.53
CA ASN A 565 3.21 1.19 -2.83
C ASN A 565 4.00 2.04 -1.84
N ALA A 566 3.51 3.23 -1.50
CA ALA A 566 4.23 4.18 -0.65
C ALA A 566 4.67 3.59 0.70
N PRO A 567 3.82 2.91 1.48
CA PRO A 567 4.25 2.29 2.73
C PRO A 567 5.31 1.20 2.54
N LEU A 568 5.21 0.37 1.47
CA LEU A 568 6.22 -0.67 1.24
C LEU A 568 7.57 -0.07 0.85
N ILE A 569 7.59 1.01 0.07
CA ILE A 569 8.80 1.78 -0.21
C ILE A 569 9.37 2.35 1.08
N THR A 570 8.51 2.92 1.93
CA THR A 570 8.90 3.51 3.22
C THR A 570 9.50 2.45 4.15
N LEU A 571 8.81 1.34 4.38
CA LEU A 571 9.32 0.26 5.21
C LEU A 571 10.66 -0.29 4.69
N LEU A 572 10.74 -0.57 3.39
CA LEU A 572 11.95 -1.09 2.78
C LEU A 572 13.11 -0.07 2.89
N GLY A 573 12.86 1.21 2.57
CA GLY A 573 13.84 2.28 2.65
C GLY A 573 14.41 2.44 4.06
N MET A 574 13.53 2.42 5.08
CA MET A 574 13.94 2.49 6.50
C MET A 574 14.77 1.27 6.91
N LEU A 575 14.37 0.06 6.54
CA LEU A 575 15.07 -1.19 6.87
C LEU A 575 16.44 -1.30 6.20
N LEU A 576 16.63 -0.72 5.01
CA LEU A 576 17.92 -0.68 4.34
C LEU A 576 18.95 0.14 5.13
N GLU A 577 18.52 1.12 5.92
CA GLU A 577 19.38 2.00 6.72
C GLU A 577 19.59 1.52 8.16
N THR A 578 18.78 0.59 8.66
CA THR A 578 18.92 0.02 10.03
C THR A 578 20.02 -1.05 10.14
N SER A 579 21.04 -1.00 9.32
CA SER A 579 22.09 -2.03 9.24
C SER A 579 23.18 -1.93 10.32
#